data_1a6915ffa78b99877c9491ffb2d7c1eb
#
_entry.id   1a6915ffa78b99877c9491ffb2d7c1eb
#
_cell.length_a   1.000
_cell.length_b   1.000
_cell.length_c   1.000
_cell.angle_alpha   90.00
_cell.angle_beta   90.00
_cell.angle_gamma   90.00
#
_symmetry.space_group_name_H-M   'P 1'
#
loop_
_entity.id
_entity.type
_entity.pdbx_description
1 polymer ?
#
loop_
_entity_poly.entity_id
_entity_poly.type
_entity_poly.pdbx_seq_one_letter_code
_entity_poly.pdbx_strand_id
1 'polypeptide(L)'
;MKKQIKLNRLFISMLMLGCSLGFVACSDDDEKTPTPPVEVTTDHMFGNYTGKMFYLTESTTTEDGTDGGEDTPESTDVAVKVDNDTVYFDSFPIKDIVLDIVGDEETANKIVEAVGDVSYKIGYEPELNTEKDSILFVLDPNPLELNVSIPSETEGGEAQNLHIEVKVSPVDGANYEVETTNLKFKIYVPEVSLGEGDNEPVALPGFVPATFDFELKKN
;
A
#
# COMPACT_ATOMS: atom_id res chain seq x y z
N MET A 1 -1.21 -51.81 -29.85
CA MET A 1 -0.24 -52.64 -29.11
C MET A 1 -0.04 -52.04 -27.74
N LYS A 2 -0.52 -52.75 -26.73
CA LYS A 2 -0.41 -52.40 -25.30
C LYS A 2 1.00 -52.67 -24.83
N LYS A 3 1.65 -51.73 -24.08
CA LYS A 3 2.72 -52.11 -23.17
C LYS A 3 2.51 -51.36 -21.86
N GLN A 4 2.11 -52.12 -20.86
CA GLN A 4 2.07 -51.83 -19.43
C GLN A 4 3.50 -51.70 -18.93
N ILE A 5 3.81 -50.68 -18.18
CA ILE A 5 5.02 -50.61 -17.40
C ILE A 5 4.63 -50.70 -15.92
N LYS A 6 5.11 -51.74 -15.31
CA LYS A 6 4.83 -52.20 -13.95
C LYS A 6 5.44 -51.28 -12.91
N LEU A 7 4.63 -50.91 -11.99
CA LEU A 7 4.85 -50.36 -10.67
C LEU A 7 5.89 -51.19 -9.89
N ASN A 8 7.01 -50.61 -9.54
CA ASN A 8 7.89 -51.20 -8.51
C ASN A 8 7.55 -50.63 -7.15
N ARG A 9 6.58 -51.26 -6.52
CA ARG A 9 6.42 -51.29 -5.06
C ARG A 9 7.38 -52.34 -4.52
N LEU A 10 8.49 -51.92 -3.97
CA LEU A 10 9.24 -52.71 -3.00
C LEU A 10 10.41 -51.86 -2.49
N PHE A 11 10.27 -51.27 -1.33
CA PHE A 11 11.30 -51.04 -0.31
C PHE A 11 10.66 -50.30 0.87
N ILE A 12 9.67 -50.95 1.47
CA ILE A 12 9.30 -50.69 2.85
C ILE A 12 9.53 -52.02 3.53
N SER A 13 10.57 -52.11 4.28
CA SER A 13 10.66 -52.83 5.55
C SER A 13 12.09 -52.96 5.98
N MET A 14 12.26 -52.78 7.25
CA MET A 14 13.38 -53.23 8.06
C MET A 14 14.45 -52.16 8.40
N LEU A 15 14.19 -51.47 9.51
CA LEU A 15 15.07 -51.52 10.66
C LEU A 15 14.36 -50.98 11.92
N MET A 16 13.62 -51.85 12.57
CA MET A 16 13.38 -51.80 14.03
C MET A 16 14.41 -52.74 14.64
N LEU A 17 15.32 -52.25 15.46
CA LEU A 17 15.80 -52.86 16.72
C LEU A 17 17.03 -52.10 17.23
N GLY A 18 16.90 -51.60 18.44
CA GLY A 18 18.05 -51.06 19.15
C GLY A 18 17.63 -50.28 20.40
N CYS A 19 16.91 -50.94 21.33
CA CYS A 19 16.81 -50.46 22.71
C CYS A 19 18.17 -50.51 23.38
N SER A 20 18.63 -49.39 23.92
CA SER A 20 19.53 -49.40 25.07
C SER A 20 19.15 -48.27 26.01
N LEU A 21 18.64 -48.66 27.16
CA LEU A 21 18.36 -47.87 28.34
C LEU A 21 19.67 -47.28 28.86
N GLY A 22 19.78 -45.97 28.87
CA GLY A 22 20.83 -45.27 29.59
C GLY A 22 20.17 -44.17 30.42
N PHE A 23 19.86 -44.50 31.68
CA PHE A 23 19.57 -43.49 32.70
C PHE A 23 20.87 -42.80 33.06
N VAL A 24 20.98 -41.51 32.79
CA VAL A 24 21.96 -40.65 33.44
C VAL A 24 21.22 -39.40 33.92
N ALA A 25 21.47 -39.16 35.19
CA ALA A 25 20.88 -38.24 36.11
C ALA A 25 20.94 -36.76 35.68
N CYS A 26 19.98 -36.03 36.23
CA CYS A 26 19.90 -34.59 36.45
C CYS A 26 21.22 -33.83 36.35
N SER A 27 21.17 -32.83 35.46
CA SER A 27 21.91 -31.59 35.61
C SER A 27 20.97 -30.51 35.11
N ASP A 28 20.56 -29.63 36.02
CA ASP A 28 19.86 -28.39 35.71
C ASP A 28 20.77 -27.48 34.90
N ASP A 29 20.67 -27.58 33.60
CA ASP A 29 21.12 -26.56 32.67
C ASP A 29 19.94 -26.32 31.74
N ASP A 30 19.34 -25.15 31.86
CA ASP A 30 18.37 -24.61 30.94
C ASP A 30 18.94 -24.50 29.53
N GLU A 31 19.13 -25.63 28.84
CA GLU A 31 19.33 -25.64 27.39
C GLU A 31 18.03 -25.12 26.77
N LYS A 32 18.01 -23.78 26.57
CA LYS A 32 17.08 -23.16 25.64
C LYS A 32 17.25 -23.89 24.31
N THR A 33 16.34 -24.79 24.03
CA THR A 33 16.21 -25.40 22.70
C THR A 33 16.24 -24.24 21.69
N PRO A 34 17.21 -24.18 20.76
CA PRO A 34 17.24 -23.09 19.79
C PRO A 34 15.92 -23.11 19.03
N THR A 35 15.13 -22.06 19.19
CA THR A 35 13.92 -21.87 18.41
C THR A 35 14.36 -21.88 16.94
N PRO A 36 13.76 -22.74 16.08
CA PRO A 36 14.11 -22.73 14.66
C PRO A 36 13.99 -21.32 14.14
N PRO A 37 14.91 -20.84 13.28
CA PRO A 37 14.79 -19.53 12.68
C PRO A 37 13.42 -19.42 12.03
N VAL A 38 12.67 -18.35 12.35
CA VAL A 38 11.39 -18.08 11.70
C VAL A 38 11.69 -17.84 10.22
N GLU A 39 11.13 -18.69 9.35
CA GLU A 39 11.29 -18.51 7.92
C GLU A 39 10.55 -17.26 7.48
N VAL A 40 11.26 -16.32 6.86
CA VAL A 40 10.68 -15.10 6.32
C VAL A 40 9.89 -15.45 5.05
N THR A 41 8.62 -15.06 5.02
CA THR A 41 7.71 -15.21 3.88
C THR A 41 7.10 -13.86 3.55
N THR A 42 6.42 -13.75 2.40
CA THR A 42 5.73 -12.54 2.00
C THR A 42 4.60 -12.12 2.97
N ASP A 43 4.05 -13.07 3.73
CA ASP A 43 3.04 -12.82 4.75
C ASP A 43 3.54 -11.94 5.91
N HIS A 44 4.87 -11.76 6.03
CA HIS A 44 5.43 -10.82 7.01
C HIS A 44 4.96 -9.38 6.78
N MET A 45 4.53 -9.04 5.56
CA MET A 45 3.92 -7.73 5.26
C MET A 45 2.51 -7.59 5.86
N PHE A 46 1.78 -8.67 6.14
CA PHE A 46 0.40 -8.56 6.60
C PHE A 46 0.30 -7.89 7.96
N GLY A 47 -0.60 -6.93 8.08
CA GLY A 47 -0.81 -6.21 9.33
C GLY A 47 -1.39 -4.81 9.14
N ASN A 48 -1.45 -4.08 10.26
CA ASN A 48 -1.86 -2.68 10.26
C ASN A 48 -0.62 -1.79 10.35
N TYR A 49 -0.67 -0.69 9.64
CA TYR A 49 0.43 0.26 9.52
C TYR A 49 -0.09 1.67 9.77
N THR A 50 0.78 2.51 10.34
CA THR A 50 0.57 3.93 10.47
C THR A 50 1.83 4.67 10.05
N GLY A 51 1.69 5.90 9.57
CA GLY A 51 2.84 6.70 9.17
C GLY A 51 2.45 7.97 8.43
N LYS A 52 3.29 8.38 7.51
CA LYS A 52 3.15 9.61 6.75
C LYS A 52 2.97 9.35 5.27
N MET A 53 2.18 10.21 4.66
CA MET A 53 2.08 10.38 3.22
C MET A 53 2.58 11.79 2.88
N PHE A 54 3.39 11.90 1.84
CA PHE A 54 3.87 13.16 1.29
C PHE A 54 3.27 13.34 -0.10
N TYR A 55 2.70 14.51 -0.35
CA TYR A 55 2.20 14.91 -1.66
C TYR A 55 3.25 15.75 -2.37
N LEU A 56 3.74 15.26 -3.51
CA LEU A 56 4.86 15.84 -4.25
C LEU A 56 4.42 16.17 -5.69
N THR A 57 4.46 17.44 -6.06
CA THR A 57 4.24 17.88 -7.44
C THR A 57 5.58 18.17 -8.13
N GLU A 58 5.61 18.19 -9.46
CA GLU A 58 6.84 18.52 -10.20
C GLU A 58 7.39 19.92 -9.87
N SER A 59 6.52 20.83 -9.42
CA SER A 59 6.92 22.18 -9.00
C SER A 59 7.68 22.21 -7.65
N THR A 60 7.54 21.17 -6.81
CA THR A 60 8.26 21.07 -5.53
C THR A 60 9.64 20.43 -5.66
N THR A 61 10.00 19.90 -6.82
CA THR A 61 11.27 19.19 -7.07
C THR A 61 12.34 20.04 -7.74
N THR A 62 12.18 21.36 -7.87
CA THR A 62 13.25 22.21 -8.40
C THR A 62 14.46 22.23 -7.47
N GLU A 63 15.47 21.43 -7.82
CA GLU A 63 16.83 21.55 -7.34
C GLU A 63 17.42 22.88 -7.85
N ASP A 64 17.11 23.98 -7.22
CA ASP A 64 17.96 25.17 -7.32
C ASP A 64 18.54 25.47 -5.93
N GLY A 65 19.80 25.09 -5.78
CA GLY A 65 20.57 25.25 -4.57
C GLY A 65 20.92 26.71 -4.32
N THR A 66 19.96 27.48 -3.82
CA THR A 66 20.29 28.78 -3.21
C THR A 66 19.17 29.21 -2.27
N ASP A 67 19.53 29.20 -1.02
CA ASP A 67 18.95 29.91 0.12
C ASP A 67 17.93 29.12 0.99
N GLY A 68 18.41 28.84 2.16
CA GLY A 68 17.97 28.35 3.46
C GLY A 68 16.49 28.51 3.86
N GLY A 69 15.57 27.86 3.20
CA GLY A 69 14.28 27.53 3.71
C GLY A 69 14.14 26.01 3.65
N GLU A 70 14.07 25.34 4.79
CA GLU A 70 13.65 23.93 4.86
C GLU A 70 12.15 23.89 4.57
N ASP A 71 11.76 23.94 3.28
CA ASP A 71 10.42 23.55 2.87
C ASP A 71 10.32 22.03 2.97
N THR A 72 10.15 21.56 4.20
CA THR A 72 9.80 20.15 4.45
C THR A 72 8.45 19.91 3.76
N PRO A 73 8.33 18.95 2.83
CA PRO A 73 7.07 18.70 2.17
C PRO A 73 5.98 18.42 3.22
N GLU A 74 4.82 19.01 3.02
CA GLU A 74 3.69 18.82 3.92
C GLU A 74 3.33 17.33 3.97
N SER A 75 3.15 16.79 5.16
CA SER A 75 2.87 15.38 5.36
C SER A 75 1.54 15.15 6.05
N THR A 76 0.79 14.17 5.58
CA THR A 76 -0.49 13.75 6.16
C THR A 76 -0.33 12.43 6.89
N ASP A 77 -0.92 12.31 8.09
CA ASP A 77 -0.97 11.04 8.81
C ASP A 77 -1.90 10.06 8.09
N VAL A 78 -1.44 8.83 7.89
CA VAL A 78 -2.22 7.79 7.23
C VAL A 78 -2.15 6.47 7.99
N ALA A 79 -3.22 5.68 7.85
CA ALA A 79 -3.30 4.32 8.36
C ALA A 79 -3.76 3.39 7.22
N VAL A 80 -3.10 2.23 7.13
CA VAL A 80 -3.44 1.22 6.13
C VAL A 80 -3.44 -0.17 6.75
N LYS A 81 -4.18 -1.07 6.14
CA LYS A 81 -4.09 -2.52 6.39
C LYS A 81 -3.51 -3.20 5.16
N VAL A 82 -2.55 -4.10 5.37
CA VAL A 82 -2.02 -4.98 4.31
C VAL A 82 -2.47 -6.41 4.58
N ASP A 83 -3.11 -7.03 3.61
CA ASP A 83 -3.66 -8.38 3.72
C ASP A 83 -3.96 -8.94 2.31
N ASN A 84 -3.70 -10.23 2.09
CA ASN A 84 -4.04 -10.93 0.84
C ASN A 84 -3.69 -10.15 -0.44
N ASP A 85 -2.42 -9.76 -0.58
CA ASP A 85 -1.89 -9.06 -1.75
C ASP A 85 -2.63 -7.74 -2.06
N THR A 86 -3.11 -7.06 -1.01
CA THR A 86 -3.83 -5.79 -1.12
C THR A 86 -3.47 -4.85 0.03
N VAL A 87 -3.23 -3.58 -0.31
CA VAL A 87 -3.14 -2.46 0.62
C VAL A 87 -4.50 -1.79 0.69
N TYR A 88 -5.08 -1.70 1.89
CA TYR A 88 -6.40 -1.13 2.15
C TYR A 88 -6.25 0.19 2.89
N PHE A 89 -6.86 1.23 2.34
CA PHE A 89 -7.10 2.50 3.00
C PHE A 89 -8.58 2.55 3.38
N ASP A 90 -8.89 2.71 4.66
CA ASP A 90 -10.25 3.00 5.10
C ASP A 90 -10.60 4.47 4.84
N SER A 91 -9.62 5.36 4.95
CA SER A 91 -9.72 6.79 4.64
C SER A 91 -8.48 7.22 3.87
N PHE A 92 -8.57 7.25 2.53
CA PHE A 92 -7.49 7.73 1.67
C PHE A 92 -7.46 9.27 1.69
N PRO A 93 -6.30 9.90 1.88
CA PRO A 93 -6.20 11.35 1.98
C PRO A 93 -6.36 12.02 0.61
N ILE A 94 -7.53 12.58 0.35
CA ILE A 94 -7.89 13.22 -0.94
C ILE A 94 -7.70 14.73 -0.95
N LYS A 95 -7.39 15.36 0.21
CA LYS A 95 -7.39 16.82 0.37
C LYS A 95 -6.50 17.53 -0.66
N ASP A 96 -5.29 17.02 -0.86
CA ASP A 96 -4.31 17.67 -1.75
C ASP A 96 -4.76 17.60 -3.21
N ILE A 97 -5.32 16.46 -3.64
CA ILE A 97 -5.93 16.33 -4.99
C ILE A 97 -7.08 17.33 -5.15
N VAL A 98 -7.97 17.40 -4.17
CA VAL A 98 -9.11 18.31 -4.22
C VAL A 98 -8.65 19.76 -4.24
N LEU A 99 -7.63 20.11 -3.46
CA LEU A 99 -7.05 21.46 -3.44
C LEU A 99 -6.47 21.84 -4.81
N ASP A 100 -5.76 20.94 -5.48
CA ASP A 100 -5.22 21.16 -6.83
C ASP A 100 -6.32 21.34 -7.87
N ILE A 101 -7.47 20.68 -7.68
CA ILE A 101 -8.63 20.83 -8.57
C ILE A 101 -9.31 22.20 -8.41
N VAL A 102 -9.54 22.62 -7.17
CA VAL A 102 -10.36 23.81 -6.89
C VAL A 102 -9.53 25.08 -6.67
N GLY A 103 -8.24 24.95 -6.32
CA GLY A 103 -7.31 26.07 -6.10
C GLY A 103 -7.63 26.94 -4.87
N ASP A 104 -8.57 26.53 -4.03
CA ASP A 104 -9.00 27.27 -2.84
C ASP A 104 -9.17 26.32 -1.64
N GLU A 105 -8.46 26.61 -0.56
CA GLU A 105 -8.41 25.72 0.62
C GLU A 105 -9.76 25.61 1.35
N GLU A 106 -10.52 26.70 1.45
CA GLU A 106 -11.83 26.68 2.12
C GLU A 106 -12.83 25.82 1.35
N THR A 107 -12.82 25.92 0.02
CA THR A 107 -13.63 25.09 -0.87
C THR A 107 -13.19 23.64 -0.82
N ALA A 108 -11.88 23.37 -0.85
CA ALA A 108 -11.34 22.01 -0.72
C ALA A 108 -11.77 21.34 0.60
N ASN A 109 -11.68 22.04 1.72
CA ASN A 109 -12.09 21.52 3.02
C ASN A 109 -13.60 21.20 3.06
N LYS A 110 -14.45 22.05 2.48
CA LYS A 110 -15.91 21.80 2.38
C LYS A 110 -16.21 20.55 1.53
N ILE A 111 -15.49 20.37 0.43
CA ILE A 111 -15.64 19.19 -0.44
C ILE A 111 -15.21 17.94 0.29
N VAL A 112 -14.04 17.94 0.93
CA VAL A 112 -13.53 16.81 1.70
C VAL A 112 -14.47 16.42 2.83
N GLU A 113 -15.03 17.40 3.55
CA GLU A 113 -16.03 17.17 4.59
C GLU A 113 -17.33 16.54 4.02
N ALA A 114 -17.78 17.01 2.85
CA ALA A 114 -18.98 16.50 2.18
C ALA A 114 -18.79 15.07 1.64
N VAL A 115 -17.59 14.75 1.14
CA VAL A 115 -17.22 13.40 0.65
C VAL A 115 -17.08 12.42 1.80
N GLY A 116 -16.51 12.85 2.92
CA GLY A 116 -16.20 12.00 4.07
C GLY A 116 -15.05 11.01 3.79
N ASP A 117 -15.09 9.86 4.45
CA ASP A 117 -14.06 8.83 4.29
C ASP A 117 -14.09 8.17 2.91
N VAL A 118 -12.96 8.18 2.24
CA VAL A 118 -12.77 7.57 0.93
C VAL A 118 -12.00 6.26 1.09
N SER A 119 -12.68 5.14 0.92
CA SER A 119 -11.99 3.84 0.91
C SER A 119 -11.28 3.61 -0.42
N TYR A 120 -10.01 3.19 -0.35
CA TYR A 120 -9.22 2.86 -1.54
C TYR A 120 -8.44 1.57 -1.34
N LYS A 121 -8.24 0.81 -2.43
CA LYS A 121 -7.56 -0.48 -2.42
C LYS A 121 -6.55 -0.53 -3.55
N ILE A 122 -5.33 -0.98 -3.23
CA ILE A 122 -4.26 -1.16 -4.19
C ILE A 122 -3.81 -2.61 -4.14
N GLY A 123 -3.96 -3.35 -5.24
CA GLY A 123 -3.38 -4.67 -5.39
C GLY A 123 -1.86 -4.60 -5.42
N TYR A 124 -1.17 -5.69 -5.06
CA TYR A 124 0.27 -5.78 -5.25
C TYR A 124 0.73 -7.23 -5.47
N GLU A 125 1.87 -7.40 -6.12
CA GLU A 125 2.54 -8.68 -6.32
C GLU A 125 3.85 -8.68 -5.52
N PRO A 126 3.98 -9.48 -4.42
CA PRO A 126 5.15 -9.47 -3.56
C PRO A 126 6.21 -10.48 -4.02
N GLU A 127 7.49 -10.13 -3.87
CA GLU A 127 8.63 -11.00 -4.07
C GLU A 127 9.64 -10.84 -2.94
N LEU A 128 10.02 -11.96 -2.30
CA LEU A 128 11.07 -11.95 -1.27
C LEU A 128 12.43 -11.81 -1.94
N ASN A 129 13.25 -10.88 -1.47
CA ASN A 129 14.60 -10.72 -2.00
C ASN A 129 15.50 -11.92 -1.64
N THR A 130 16.66 -12.04 -2.30
CA THR A 130 17.58 -13.18 -2.15
C THR A 130 18.13 -13.33 -0.72
N GLU A 131 18.30 -12.22 -0.01
CA GLU A 131 18.82 -12.16 1.36
C GLU A 131 17.76 -12.45 2.41
N LYS A 132 16.49 -12.45 2.03
CA LYS A 132 15.29 -12.65 2.87
C LYS A 132 15.15 -11.62 3.99
N ASP A 133 15.66 -10.42 3.78
CA ASP A 133 15.56 -9.29 4.69
C ASP A 133 14.54 -8.24 4.26
N SER A 134 14.10 -8.31 2.99
CA SER A 134 13.16 -7.36 2.41
C SER A 134 12.19 -8.06 1.46
N ILE A 135 10.95 -7.56 1.42
CA ILE A 135 9.94 -7.96 0.45
C ILE A 135 9.77 -6.80 -0.51
N LEU A 136 10.13 -7.02 -1.76
CA LEU A 136 9.87 -6.10 -2.86
C LEU A 136 8.48 -6.37 -3.41
N PHE A 137 7.77 -5.35 -3.90
CA PHE A 137 6.47 -5.58 -4.50
C PHE A 137 6.16 -4.57 -5.61
N VAL A 138 5.34 -5.01 -6.55
CA VAL A 138 4.82 -4.18 -7.62
C VAL A 138 3.37 -3.88 -7.34
N LEU A 139 2.99 -2.60 -7.34
CA LEU A 139 1.61 -2.17 -7.12
C LEU A 139 0.77 -2.34 -8.37
N ASP A 140 -0.51 -2.64 -8.19
CA ASP A 140 -1.54 -2.70 -9.24
C ASP A 140 -2.76 -1.83 -8.83
N PRO A 141 -2.63 -0.48 -8.90
CA PRO A 141 -3.69 0.44 -8.53
C PRO A 141 -4.78 0.52 -9.59
N ASN A 142 -6.03 0.55 -9.16
CA ASN A 142 -7.15 0.97 -10.01
C ASN A 142 -7.33 2.49 -9.94
N PRO A 143 -8.01 3.13 -10.90
CA PRO A 143 -8.43 4.52 -10.77
C PRO A 143 -9.23 4.73 -9.48
N LEU A 144 -9.03 5.89 -8.84
CA LEU A 144 -9.84 6.31 -7.70
C LEU A 144 -11.03 7.12 -8.21
N GLU A 145 -12.23 6.65 -7.92
CA GLU A 145 -13.47 7.30 -8.32
C GLU A 145 -14.15 7.96 -7.12
N LEU A 146 -14.49 9.25 -7.26
CA LEU A 146 -15.17 10.03 -6.23
C LEU A 146 -16.48 10.61 -6.80
N ASN A 147 -17.56 10.48 -6.06
CA ASN A 147 -18.83 11.13 -6.38
C ASN A 147 -19.09 12.21 -5.33
N VAL A 148 -19.05 13.46 -5.76
CA VAL A 148 -19.15 14.62 -4.90
C VAL A 148 -20.46 15.38 -5.19
N SER A 149 -21.25 15.63 -4.17
CA SER A 149 -22.42 16.48 -4.28
C SER A 149 -22.13 17.84 -3.64
N ILE A 150 -21.93 18.86 -4.46
CA ILE A 150 -21.66 20.23 -4.00
C ILE A 150 -23.00 20.95 -3.80
N PRO A 151 -23.33 21.38 -2.58
CA PRO A 151 -24.52 22.15 -2.33
C PRO A 151 -24.51 23.48 -3.12
N SER A 152 -25.66 23.89 -3.65
CA SER A 152 -25.77 25.20 -4.29
C SER A 152 -25.54 26.33 -3.28
N GLU A 153 -24.79 27.35 -3.67
CA GLU A 153 -24.62 28.58 -2.88
C GLU A 153 -25.88 29.45 -2.85
N THR A 154 -26.83 29.21 -3.76
CA THR A 154 -28.12 29.93 -3.82
C THR A 154 -29.17 29.19 -3.05
N GLU A 155 -29.92 29.90 -2.19
CA GLU A 155 -31.05 29.35 -1.44
C GLU A 155 -32.11 28.76 -2.38
N GLY A 156 -32.30 27.41 -2.29
CA GLY A 156 -33.22 26.68 -3.19
C GLY A 156 -32.60 26.23 -4.52
N GLY A 157 -31.30 26.42 -4.74
CA GLY A 157 -30.60 25.87 -5.89
C GLY A 157 -30.37 24.35 -5.80
N GLU A 158 -30.27 23.69 -6.95
CA GLU A 158 -29.96 22.26 -7.00
C GLU A 158 -28.49 22.02 -6.71
N ALA A 159 -28.18 20.92 -5.99
CA ALA A 159 -26.80 20.50 -5.75
C ALA A 159 -26.14 20.06 -7.07
N GLN A 160 -24.89 20.41 -7.27
CA GLN A 160 -24.10 19.97 -8.41
C GLN A 160 -23.43 18.64 -8.06
N ASN A 161 -23.71 17.60 -8.84
CA ASN A 161 -23.07 16.30 -8.69
C ASN A 161 -21.89 16.23 -9.64
N LEU A 162 -20.69 16.04 -9.07
CA LEU A 162 -19.45 15.84 -9.81
C LEU A 162 -18.99 14.39 -9.67
N HIS A 163 -18.59 13.81 -10.78
CA HIS A 163 -17.86 12.56 -10.83
C HIS A 163 -16.40 12.87 -11.11
N ILE A 164 -15.51 12.48 -10.19
CA ILE A 164 -14.07 12.71 -10.29
C ILE A 164 -13.41 11.36 -10.47
N GLU A 165 -12.66 11.19 -11.55
CA GLU A 165 -11.83 10.03 -11.82
C GLU A 165 -10.36 10.43 -11.70
N VAL A 166 -9.64 9.85 -10.74
CA VAL A 166 -8.21 10.04 -10.52
C VAL A 166 -7.48 8.84 -11.10
N LYS A 167 -6.73 9.06 -12.16
CA LYS A 167 -5.88 8.02 -12.76
C LYS A 167 -4.68 7.78 -11.87
N VAL A 168 -4.47 6.53 -11.46
CA VAL A 168 -3.38 6.15 -10.57
C VAL A 168 -2.47 5.16 -11.28
N SER A 169 -1.16 5.34 -11.13
CA SER A 169 -0.14 4.47 -11.70
C SER A 169 0.86 4.04 -10.63
N PRO A 170 1.40 2.81 -10.70
CA PRO A 170 2.44 2.38 -9.79
C PRO A 170 3.75 3.12 -10.04
N VAL A 171 4.56 3.24 -9.00
CA VAL A 171 5.96 3.69 -9.08
C VAL A 171 6.85 2.55 -8.57
N ASP A 172 7.94 2.29 -9.26
CA ASP A 172 8.89 1.25 -8.88
C ASP A 172 9.58 1.54 -7.54
N GLY A 173 10.06 0.48 -6.87
CA GLY A 173 10.85 0.58 -5.64
C GLY A 173 10.04 0.40 -4.35
N ALA A 174 8.80 -0.07 -4.45
CA ALA A 174 8.02 -0.42 -3.27
C ALA A 174 8.66 -1.59 -2.51
N ASN A 175 8.78 -1.44 -1.19
CA ASN A 175 9.46 -2.42 -0.35
C ASN A 175 8.92 -2.46 1.09
N TYR A 176 9.09 -3.62 1.72
CA TYR A 176 8.90 -3.83 3.15
C TYR A 176 10.20 -4.39 3.74
N GLU A 177 10.75 -3.71 4.74
CA GLU A 177 11.94 -4.15 5.47
C GLU A 177 11.54 -5.01 6.67
N VAL A 178 12.00 -6.25 6.70
CA VAL A 178 11.59 -7.23 7.72
C VAL A 178 12.07 -6.84 9.12
N GLU A 179 13.31 -6.36 9.24
CA GLU A 179 13.91 -6.01 10.53
C GLU A 179 13.27 -4.77 11.14
N THR A 180 13.09 -3.72 10.35
CA THR A 180 12.56 -2.43 10.82
C THR A 180 11.04 -2.37 10.81
N THR A 181 10.39 -3.30 10.11
CA THR A 181 8.95 -3.35 9.85
C THR A 181 8.41 -2.11 9.13
N ASN A 182 9.27 -1.45 8.35
CA ASN A 182 8.92 -0.29 7.54
C ASN A 182 8.36 -0.75 6.19
N LEU A 183 7.27 -0.12 5.78
CA LEU A 183 6.64 -0.30 4.48
C LEU A 183 6.72 1.02 3.72
N LYS A 184 7.32 1.01 2.54
CA LYS A 184 7.49 2.19 1.68
C LYS A 184 6.99 1.89 0.28
N PHE A 185 6.20 2.80 -0.26
CA PHE A 185 5.75 2.74 -1.65
C PHE A 185 5.29 4.10 -2.15
N LYS A 186 5.20 4.23 -3.47
CA LYS A 186 4.73 5.45 -4.14
C LYS A 186 3.68 5.10 -5.18
N ILE A 187 2.75 6.02 -5.37
CA ILE A 187 1.82 6.01 -6.50
C ILE A 187 1.89 7.36 -7.22
N TYR A 188 1.69 7.34 -8.51
CA TYR A 188 1.73 8.52 -9.36
C TYR A 188 0.35 8.82 -9.93
N VAL A 189 -0.06 10.06 -9.86
CA VAL A 189 -1.33 10.57 -10.41
C VAL A 189 -1.00 11.46 -11.62
N PRO A 190 -1.05 10.91 -12.84
CA PRO A 190 -0.79 11.68 -14.05
C PRO A 190 -1.92 12.61 -14.47
N GLU A 191 -3.15 12.26 -14.11
CA GLU A 191 -4.34 12.90 -14.66
C GLU A 191 -5.53 12.77 -13.70
N VAL A 192 -6.33 13.82 -13.65
CA VAL A 192 -7.64 13.83 -13.03
C VAL A 192 -8.67 14.23 -14.07
N SER A 193 -9.78 13.52 -14.12
CA SER A 193 -10.91 13.81 -15.02
C SER A 193 -12.14 14.19 -14.22
N LEU A 194 -12.94 15.13 -14.74
CA LEU A 194 -14.18 15.61 -14.13
C LEU A 194 -15.36 15.36 -15.06
N GLY A 195 -16.43 14.79 -14.53
CA GLY A 195 -17.74 14.67 -15.16
C GLY A 195 -18.81 15.39 -14.35
N GLU A 196 -19.79 15.97 -15.01
CA GLU A 196 -20.96 16.61 -14.37
C GLU A 196 -22.23 15.79 -14.66
N GLY A 197 -22.91 15.35 -13.60
CA GLY A 197 -24.10 14.49 -13.72
C GLY A 197 -23.75 13.15 -14.37
N ASP A 198 -24.46 12.78 -15.43
CA ASP A 198 -24.25 11.53 -16.19
C ASP A 198 -23.26 11.67 -17.37
N ASN A 199 -22.55 12.82 -17.48
CA ASN A 199 -21.59 13.02 -18.55
C ASN A 199 -20.30 12.23 -18.28
N GLU A 200 -19.67 11.74 -19.37
CA GLU A 200 -18.34 11.10 -19.27
C GLU A 200 -17.31 12.09 -18.73
N PRO A 201 -16.44 11.67 -17.77
CA PRO A 201 -15.38 12.53 -17.25
C PRO A 201 -14.43 13.00 -18.35
N VAL A 202 -14.04 14.25 -18.29
CA VAL A 202 -13.07 14.88 -19.19
C VAL A 202 -11.83 15.30 -18.40
N ALA A 203 -10.65 15.04 -18.95
CA ALA A 203 -9.39 15.42 -18.32
C ALA A 203 -9.38 16.91 -17.93
N LEU A 204 -8.98 17.17 -16.68
CA LEU A 204 -8.91 18.53 -16.12
C LEU A 204 -7.73 19.28 -16.73
N PRO A 205 -7.96 20.34 -17.55
CA PRO A 205 -6.88 21.12 -18.10
C PRO A 205 -6.13 21.85 -16.99
N GLY A 206 -4.79 21.68 -16.97
CA GLY A 206 -3.94 22.36 -16.00
C GLY A 206 -3.74 21.61 -14.68
N PHE A 207 -4.29 20.40 -14.51
CA PHE A 207 -3.90 19.54 -13.39
C PHE A 207 -2.38 19.27 -13.45
N VAL A 208 -1.70 19.47 -12.35
CA VAL A 208 -0.26 19.19 -12.21
C VAL A 208 -0.09 17.76 -11.72
N PRO A 209 0.59 16.89 -12.49
CA PRO A 209 0.85 15.53 -12.04
C PRO A 209 1.56 15.48 -10.69
N ALA A 210 1.17 14.52 -9.85
CA ALA A 210 1.66 14.42 -8.49
C ALA A 210 2.04 12.99 -8.10
N THR A 211 2.92 12.88 -7.12
CA THR A 211 3.33 11.60 -6.51
C THR A 211 2.92 11.60 -5.04
N PHE A 212 2.27 10.53 -4.62
CA PHE A 212 2.05 10.22 -3.21
C PHE A 212 3.13 9.26 -2.74
N ASP A 213 3.94 9.69 -1.78
CA ASP A 213 5.02 8.91 -1.18
C ASP A 213 4.61 8.48 0.22
N PHE A 214 4.55 7.18 0.47
CA PHE A 214 4.11 6.60 1.72
C PHE A 214 5.27 6.01 2.49
N GLU A 215 5.46 6.50 3.72
CA GLU A 215 6.42 5.98 4.69
C GLU A 215 5.68 5.49 5.94
N LEU A 216 5.53 4.18 6.06
CA LEU A 216 4.66 3.54 7.04
C LEU A 216 5.45 2.58 7.91
N LYS A 217 4.95 2.37 9.13
CA LYS A 217 5.51 1.41 10.08
C LYS A 217 4.40 0.48 10.59
N LYS A 218 4.71 -0.80 10.68
CA LYS A 218 3.81 -1.81 11.23
C LYS A 218 3.57 -1.58 12.72
N ASN A 219 2.31 -1.66 13.15
CA ASN A 219 1.89 -1.46 14.54
C ASN A 219 2.20 -2.67 15.42
#